data_4ba4f36effcb0e6fb3f9474cc668f35e
#
_entry.id   4ba4f36effcb0e6fb3f9474cc668f35e
#
_cell.length_a   1.000
_cell.length_b   1.000
_cell.length_c   1.000
_cell.angle_alpha   90.00
_cell.angle_beta   90.00
_cell.angle_gamma   90.00
#
_symmetry.space_group_name_H-M   'P 1'
#
loop_
_entity.id
_entity.type
_entity.pdbx_description
1 polymer ?
#
loop_
_entity_poly.entity_id
_entity_poly.type
_entity_poly.pdbx_seq_one_letter_code
_entity_poly.pdbx_strand_id
1 'polypeptide(L)'
;MTPFFYFWAMTYKTLQQCISDLDKKGELKIISEEVNPELDIASIHLDEFAKGGKAILFENIKGSKFRAVSNLFGTLERSRFMFRGNLQIVKDLIDIKTNPIYSFKNPAKALFTVLNGIFAIPKKVRFKGFKEIQIEDLPQIKCWEKDGGAFITLPQVYSEDPENPVILNSNLGMYRIQLSGNDYVQNKEVGVHYQIHRGIGIHQKKANKIGGPLKVSIFVGGPPSHTFAAVMPLPEGMSELAFAGVLGKRRFRYSMKDGYTISADADFVICGEIHANEIKPEGPFGDHLGYYSLKHDFPVLKIHKVYAKENAIWPFTVVGRPPQEDSQFGSLIHEISGKAIEKEIPGLKAVNAVDAAGVHPLLLAVGSERYTPYNPTKKPQELLTIANHILGTGQMSLAKYVFICDEEDSPNVNNEK
;
A
#
# COMPACT_ATOMS: atom_id res chain seq x y z
N MET A 1 -34.87 19.18 -3.00
CA MET A 1 -34.54 18.47 -1.74
C MET A 1 -34.33 17.01 -2.10
N THR A 2 -33.10 16.60 -2.38
CA THR A 2 -32.74 15.19 -2.64
C THR A 2 -32.54 14.55 -1.29
N PRO A 3 -33.14 13.39 -0.99
CA PRO A 3 -32.97 12.74 0.31
C PRO A 3 -31.52 12.28 0.44
N PHE A 4 -30.85 12.73 1.50
CA PHE A 4 -29.56 12.20 1.94
C PHE A 4 -29.74 10.72 2.34
N PHE A 5 -29.61 9.80 1.40
CA PHE A 5 -29.31 8.43 1.73
C PHE A 5 -27.89 8.38 2.28
N TYR A 6 -27.74 8.48 3.59
CA TYR A 6 -26.54 8.06 4.29
C TYR A 6 -26.37 6.57 4.01
N PHE A 7 -25.63 6.23 2.96
CA PHE A 7 -25.07 4.89 2.85
C PHE A 7 -24.31 4.63 4.15
N TRP A 8 -24.74 3.64 4.90
CA TRP A 8 -24.09 3.23 6.12
C TRP A 8 -22.63 2.94 5.79
N ALA A 9 -21.72 3.80 6.30
CA ALA A 9 -20.30 3.63 6.11
C ALA A 9 -19.91 2.25 6.66
N MET A 10 -19.48 1.36 5.78
CA MET A 10 -19.08 0.02 6.17
C MET A 10 -17.75 0.05 6.92
N THR A 11 -17.70 -0.57 8.08
CA THR A 11 -16.50 -0.72 8.90
C THR A 11 -16.15 -2.19 8.98
N TYR A 12 -15.15 -2.62 8.25
CA TYR A 12 -14.64 -3.99 8.38
C TYR A 12 -13.71 -4.08 9.59
N LYS A 13 -13.92 -5.10 10.41
CA LYS A 13 -13.06 -5.43 11.55
C LYS A 13 -12.00 -6.46 11.17
N THR A 14 -12.25 -7.25 10.14
CA THR A 14 -11.40 -8.35 9.65
C THR A 14 -11.49 -8.47 8.14
N LEU A 15 -10.50 -9.13 7.54
CA LEU A 15 -10.53 -9.49 6.12
C LEU A 15 -11.73 -10.39 5.78
N GLN A 16 -12.06 -11.34 6.67
CA GLN A 16 -13.21 -12.22 6.52
C GLN A 16 -14.54 -11.46 6.35
N GLN A 17 -14.72 -10.35 7.08
CA GLN A 17 -15.94 -9.53 6.92
C GLN A 17 -15.99 -8.86 5.54
N CYS A 18 -14.86 -8.39 5.03
CA CYS A 18 -14.78 -7.82 3.70
C CYS A 18 -15.13 -8.89 2.64
N ILE A 19 -14.52 -10.08 2.73
CA ILE A 19 -14.78 -11.19 1.82
C ILE A 19 -16.26 -11.58 1.82
N SER A 20 -16.86 -11.69 3.02
CA SER A 20 -18.29 -11.98 3.15
C SER A 20 -19.21 -10.91 2.55
N ASP A 21 -18.79 -9.64 2.58
CA ASP A 21 -19.55 -8.54 1.97
C ASP A 21 -19.41 -8.53 0.45
N LEU A 22 -18.22 -8.87 -0.08
CA LEU A 22 -17.99 -9.07 -1.50
C LEU A 22 -18.79 -10.25 -2.04
N ASP A 23 -18.88 -11.34 -1.29
CA ASP A 23 -19.71 -12.52 -1.65
C ASP A 23 -21.19 -12.15 -1.77
N LYS A 24 -21.73 -11.44 -0.77
CA LYS A 24 -23.12 -10.93 -0.81
C LYS A 24 -23.39 -10.01 -2.00
N LYS A 25 -22.39 -9.27 -2.43
CA LYS A 25 -22.47 -8.41 -3.62
C LYS A 25 -22.35 -9.20 -4.93
N GLY A 26 -21.96 -10.46 -4.88
CA GLY A 26 -21.67 -11.25 -6.06
C GLY A 26 -20.30 -10.96 -6.70
N GLU A 27 -19.38 -10.34 -5.94
CA GLU A 27 -18.03 -9.96 -6.33
C GLU A 27 -16.94 -10.93 -5.83
N LEU A 28 -17.35 -12.15 -5.44
CA LEU A 28 -16.45 -13.20 -4.98
C LEU A 28 -16.59 -14.45 -5.84
N LYS A 29 -15.47 -15.05 -6.17
CA LYS A 29 -15.35 -16.40 -6.72
C LYS A 29 -14.69 -17.29 -5.69
N ILE A 30 -15.25 -18.44 -5.40
CA ILE A 30 -14.70 -19.40 -4.44
C ILE A 30 -14.14 -20.59 -5.23
N ILE A 31 -12.92 -20.99 -4.88
CA ILE A 31 -12.25 -22.19 -5.43
C ILE A 31 -12.00 -23.12 -4.25
N SER A 32 -12.72 -24.24 -4.24
CA SER A 32 -12.65 -25.24 -3.16
C SER A 32 -11.72 -26.40 -3.49
N GLU A 33 -11.37 -26.58 -4.76
CA GLU A 33 -10.38 -27.56 -5.19
C GLU A 33 -9.00 -27.20 -4.65
N GLU A 34 -8.16 -28.23 -4.44
CA GLU A 34 -6.78 -27.99 -4.04
C GLU A 34 -5.99 -27.30 -5.15
N VAL A 35 -5.35 -26.17 -4.82
CA VAL A 35 -4.55 -25.39 -5.76
C VAL A 35 -3.07 -25.40 -5.33
N ASN A 36 -2.17 -25.63 -6.29
CA ASN A 36 -0.74 -25.50 -6.06
C ASN A 36 -0.35 -24.02 -5.86
N PRO A 37 0.32 -23.67 -4.74
CA PRO A 37 0.79 -22.30 -4.50
C PRO A 37 1.92 -21.88 -5.44
N GLU A 38 2.61 -22.82 -6.08
CA GLU A 38 3.62 -22.54 -7.09
C GLU A 38 2.97 -22.46 -8.47
N LEU A 39 2.92 -21.26 -9.04
CA LEU A 39 2.43 -20.89 -10.37
C LEU A 39 0.93 -21.03 -10.61
N ASP A 40 0.26 -22.14 -10.22
CA ASP A 40 -1.13 -22.36 -10.57
C ASP A 40 -2.06 -21.31 -9.95
N ILE A 41 -1.86 -21.01 -8.67
CA ILE A 41 -2.64 -19.99 -7.95
C ILE A 41 -2.50 -18.59 -8.59
N ALA A 42 -1.29 -18.27 -9.10
CA ALA A 42 -1.02 -17.04 -9.82
C ALA A 42 -1.67 -17.01 -11.20
N SER A 43 -1.64 -18.14 -11.93
CA SER A 43 -2.29 -18.27 -13.24
C SER A 43 -3.81 -18.03 -13.13
N ILE A 44 -4.45 -18.65 -12.12
CA ILE A 44 -5.89 -18.45 -11.85
C ILE A 44 -6.22 -16.98 -11.55
N HIS A 45 -5.35 -16.30 -10.76
CA HIS A 45 -5.49 -14.87 -10.47
C HIS A 45 -5.42 -14.03 -11.75
N LEU A 46 -4.38 -14.25 -12.57
CA LEU A 46 -4.17 -13.51 -13.82
C LEU A 46 -5.32 -13.68 -14.82
N ASP A 47 -5.81 -14.89 -14.96
CA ASP A 47 -6.97 -15.19 -15.83
C ASP A 47 -8.25 -14.46 -15.37
N GLU A 48 -8.47 -14.38 -14.06
CA GLU A 48 -9.64 -13.68 -13.52
C GLU A 48 -9.47 -12.17 -13.62
N PHE A 49 -8.27 -11.66 -13.31
CA PHE A 49 -7.96 -10.23 -13.44
C PHE A 49 -8.11 -9.74 -14.88
N ALA A 50 -7.58 -10.48 -15.86
CA ALA A 50 -7.65 -10.11 -17.28
C ALA A 50 -9.10 -9.96 -17.81
N LYS A 51 -10.05 -10.61 -17.18
CA LYS A 51 -11.49 -10.50 -17.48
C LYS A 51 -12.18 -9.37 -16.73
N GLY A 52 -11.46 -8.58 -15.94
CA GLY A 52 -12.06 -7.63 -15.00
C GLY A 52 -12.92 -8.35 -13.93
N GLY A 53 -12.56 -9.58 -13.61
CA GLY A 53 -13.35 -10.50 -12.83
C GLY A 53 -13.33 -10.25 -11.32
N LYS A 54 -13.86 -11.20 -10.57
CA LYS A 54 -14.14 -11.09 -9.13
C LYS A 54 -12.91 -11.26 -8.28
N ALA A 55 -12.98 -10.88 -6.98
CA ALA A 55 -12.04 -11.37 -5.97
C ALA A 55 -12.12 -12.89 -5.88
N ILE A 56 -11.00 -13.56 -5.59
CA ILE A 56 -10.92 -15.02 -5.56
C ILE A 56 -10.54 -15.46 -4.16
N LEU A 57 -11.39 -16.32 -3.56
CA LEU A 57 -11.07 -17.01 -2.31
C LEU A 57 -10.66 -18.46 -2.64
N PHE A 58 -9.44 -18.81 -2.30
CA PHE A 58 -8.90 -20.17 -2.38
C PHE A 58 -9.07 -20.84 -1.01
N GLU A 59 -9.91 -21.85 -0.93
CA GLU A 59 -10.20 -22.55 0.32
C GLU A 59 -9.18 -23.62 0.66
N ASN A 60 -8.52 -24.20 -0.35
CA ASN A 60 -7.60 -25.32 -0.19
C ASN A 60 -6.31 -25.05 -0.98
N ILE A 61 -5.23 -24.75 -0.25
CA ILE A 61 -3.90 -24.51 -0.82
C ILE A 61 -3.01 -25.68 -0.43
N LYS A 62 -2.43 -26.35 -1.42
CA LYS A 62 -1.52 -27.47 -1.20
C LYS A 62 -0.39 -27.07 -0.24
N GLY A 63 -0.21 -27.85 0.82
CA GLY A 63 0.84 -27.63 1.80
C GLY A 63 0.56 -26.55 2.84
N SER A 64 -0.62 -25.91 2.83
CA SER A 64 -1.00 -24.93 3.86
C SER A 64 -2.39 -25.23 4.41
N LYS A 65 -2.57 -25.02 5.73
CA LYS A 65 -3.90 -25.08 6.38
C LYS A 65 -4.68 -23.76 6.26
N PHE A 66 -4.07 -22.73 5.71
CA PHE A 66 -4.69 -21.41 5.61
C PHE A 66 -5.27 -21.19 4.21
N ARG A 67 -6.39 -20.51 4.18
CA ARG A 67 -7.00 -20.03 2.95
C ARG A 67 -6.25 -18.81 2.43
N ALA A 68 -6.37 -18.54 1.13
CA ALA A 68 -5.85 -17.29 0.57
C ALA A 68 -6.93 -16.53 -0.22
N VAL A 69 -6.71 -15.23 -0.40
CA VAL A 69 -7.58 -14.39 -1.21
C VAL A 69 -6.74 -13.51 -2.12
N SER A 70 -7.15 -13.36 -3.36
CA SER A 70 -6.51 -12.48 -4.33
C SER A 70 -7.51 -11.63 -5.10
N ASN A 71 -6.99 -10.73 -5.92
CA ASN A 71 -7.80 -9.85 -6.76
C ASN A 71 -8.81 -9.01 -5.96
N LEU A 72 -8.50 -8.71 -4.69
CA LEU A 72 -9.35 -7.89 -3.82
C LEU A 72 -9.53 -6.47 -4.37
N PHE A 73 -8.45 -5.89 -4.85
CA PHE A 73 -8.39 -4.52 -5.37
C PHE A 73 -8.39 -4.49 -6.90
N GLY A 74 -8.67 -5.60 -7.57
CA GLY A 74 -8.51 -5.76 -9.01
C GLY A 74 -9.44 -4.93 -9.89
N THR A 75 -10.42 -4.22 -9.30
CA THR A 75 -11.18 -3.18 -10.00
C THR A 75 -11.37 -1.95 -9.10
N LEU A 76 -11.35 -0.76 -9.72
CA LEU A 76 -11.57 0.48 -8.99
C LEU A 76 -12.96 0.53 -8.34
N GLU A 77 -13.96 -0.05 -8.99
CA GLU A 77 -15.34 -0.13 -8.46
C GLU A 77 -15.41 -0.98 -7.21
N ARG A 78 -14.72 -2.13 -7.17
CA ARG A 78 -14.64 -2.99 -5.99
C ARG A 78 -13.90 -2.28 -4.85
N SER A 79 -12.82 -1.56 -5.16
CA SER A 79 -12.10 -0.74 -4.18
C SER A 79 -12.96 0.37 -3.62
N ARG A 80 -13.72 1.08 -4.46
CA ARG A 80 -14.72 2.08 -4.01
C ARG A 80 -15.82 1.45 -3.17
N PHE A 81 -16.28 0.25 -3.52
CA PHE A 81 -17.27 -0.48 -2.73
C PHE A 81 -16.74 -0.86 -1.35
N MET A 82 -15.51 -1.35 -1.25
CA MET A 82 -14.89 -1.67 0.05
C MET A 82 -14.77 -0.45 0.96
N PHE A 83 -14.47 0.72 0.41
CA PHE A 83 -14.31 1.96 1.18
C PHE A 83 -15.52 2.91 1.07
N ARG A 84 -16.70 2.41 0.65
CA ARG A 84 -17.90 3.22 0.49
C ARG A 84 -18.26 3.97 1.77
N GLY A 85 -18.58 5.26 1.60
CA GLY A 85 -18.90 6.14 2.71
C GLY A 85 -17.69 6.68 3.49
N ASN A 86 -16.48 6.17 3.26
CA ASN A 86 -15.27 6.60 3.97
C ASN A 86 -14.32 7.40 3.08
N LEU A 87 -14.29 7.14 1.77
CA LEU A 87 -13.39 7.85 0.83
C LEU A 87 -13.58 9.37 0.88
N GLN A 88 -14.82 9.83 0.99
CA GLN A 88 -15.10 11.27 1.07
C GLN A 88 -14.54 11.90 2.35
N ILE A 89 -14.58 11.20 3.48
CA ILE A 89 -14.02 11.68 4.75
C ILE A 89 -12.50 11.86 4.62
N VAL A 90 -11.83 10.91 3.96
CA VAL A 90 -10.38 10.99 3.71
C VAL A 90 -10.04 12.16 2.80
N LYS A 91 -10.79 12.37 1.71
CA LYS A 91 -10.63 13.52 0.80
C LYS A 91 -10.82 14.84 1.53
N ASP A 92 -11.88 14.96 2.34
CA ASP A 92 -12.16 16.16 3.13
C ASP A 92 -11.05 16.44 4.17
N LEU A 93 -10.44 15.41 4.79
CA LEU A 93 -9.29 15.56 5.69
C LEU A 93 -8.05 16.07 4.95
N ILE A 94 -7.78 15.55 3.78
CA ILE A 94 -6.66 15.99 2.93
C ILE A 94 -6.89 17.44 2.52
N ASP A 95 -8.10 17.80 2.09
CA ASP A 95 -8.46 19.17 1.71
C ASP A 95 -8.32 20.17 2.88
N ILE A 96 -8.73 19.79 4.09
CA ILE A 96 -8.55 20.61 5.30
C ILE A 96 -7.07 20.83 5.60
N LYS A 97 -6.24 19.79 5.49
CA LYS A 97 -4.81 19.89 5.75
C LYS A 97 -4.10 20.75 4.70
N THR A 98 -4.43 20.58 3.42
CA THR A 98 -3.78 21.30 2.30
C THR A 98 -4.32 22.71 2.11
N ASN A 99 -5.57 22.99 2.55
CA ASN A 99 -6.19 24.29 2.45
C ASN A 99 -7.07 24.57 3.68
N PRO A 100 -6.51 25.14 4.77
CA PRO A 100 -7.26 25.45 5.98
C PRO A 100 -8.48 26.38 5.75
N ILE A 101 -8.46 27.21 4.70
CA ILE A 101 -9.59 28.09 4.33
C ILE A 101 -10.83 27.28 3.92
N TYR A 102 -10.63 26.04 3.47
CA TYR A 102 -11.74 25.12 3.18
C TYR A 102 -12.66 24.90 4.36
N SER A 103 -12.11 24.86 5.59
CA SER A 103 -12.88 24.71 6.82
C SER A 103 -13.83 25.87 7.09
N PHE A 104 -13.43 27.10 6.77
CA PHE A 104 -14.27 28.30 6.94
C PHE A 104 -15.41 28.34 5.91
N LYS A 105 -15.16 27.86 4.70
CA LYS A 105 -16.17 27.80 3.65
C LYS A 105 -17.19 26.68 3.87
N ASN A 106 -16.84 25.63 4.61
CA ASN A 106 -17.65 24.44 4.82
C ASN A 106 -17.64 23.98 6.29
N PRO A 107 -18.14 24.79 7.26
CA PRO A 107 -17.97 24.53 8.69
C PRO A 107 -18.63 23.23 9.16
N ALA A 108 -19.78 22.86 8.60
CA ALA A 108 -20.46 21.61 8.95
C ALA A 108 -19.67 20.38 8.50
N LYS A 109 -19.07 20.43 7.30
CA LYS A 109 -18.17 19.37 6.82
C LYS A 109 -16.90 19.30 7.65
N ALA A 110 -16.31 20.45 7.96
CA ALA A 110 -15.11 20.52 8.79
C ALA A 110 -15.37 19.92 10.18
N LEU A 111 -16.48 20.26 10.84
CA LEU A 111 -16.86 19.69 12.12
C LEU A 111 -17.04 18.16 12.04
N PHE A 112 -17.77 17.67 11.02
CA PHE A 112 -17.97 16.24 10.81
C PHE A 112 -16.62 15.51 10.58
N THR A 113 -15.73 16.11 9.81
CA THR A 113 -14.41 15.56 9.51
C THR A 113 -13.52 15.53 10.75
N VAL A 114 -13.54 16.60 11.56
CA VAL A 114 -12.81 16.64 12.85
C VAL A 114 -13.33 15.58 13.83
N LEU A 115 -14.65 15.38 13.91
CA LEU A 115 -15.23 14.31 14.74
C LEU A 115 -14.78 12.90 14.29
N ASN A 116 -14.61 12.69 13.00
CA ASN A 116 -14.04 11.44 12.48
C ASN A 116 -12.53 11.34 12.75
N GLY A 117 -11.86 12.42 13.09
CA GLY A 117 -10.43 12.43 13.50
C GLY A 117 -10.13 11.54 14.72
N ILE A 118 -11.13 11.16 15.52
CA ILE A 118 -10.96 10.19 16.61
C ILE A 118 -10.44 8.83 16.10
N PHE A 119 -10.79 8.47 14.85
CA PHE A 119 -10.32 7.23 14.24
C PHE A 119 -8.84 7.28 13.86
N ALA A 120 -8.25 8.47 13.72
CA ALA A 120 -6.83 8.65 13.48
C ALA A 120 -5.95 8.26 14.66
N ILE A 121 -6.51 8.16 15.88
CA ILE A 121 -5.75 7.85 17.09
C ILE A 121 -5.71 6.32 17.30
N PRO A 122 -4.55 5.64 17.18
CA PRO A 122 -4.45 4.19 17.43
C PRO A 122 -4.93 3.81 18.82
N LYS A 123 -5.42 2.57 18.96
CA LYS A 123 -5.96 2.05 20.22
C LYS A 123 -5.18 0.83 20.70
N LYS A 124 -4.51 0.95 21.83
CA LYS A 124 -3.89 -0.20 22.50
C LYS A 124 -4.98 -1.16 23.02
N VAL A 125 -4.79 -2.45 22.77
CA VAL A 125 -5.69 -3.52 23.22
C VAL A 125 -4.89 -4.70 23.75
N ARG A 126 -5.56 -5.64 24.42
CA ARG A 126 -4.92 -6.86 24.92
C ARG A 126 -4.57 -7.78 23.75
N PHE A 127 -3.37 -8.38 23.77
CA PHE A 127 -2.98 -9.44 22.83
C PHE A 127 -3.85 -10.68 23.04
N LYS A 128 -4.56 -11.12 22.02
CA LYS A 128 -5.42 -12.30 22.05
C LYS A 128 -5.77 -12.81 20.65
N GLY A 129 -6.13 -14.08 20.56
CA GLY A 129 -6.65 -14.70 19.34
C GLY A 129 -5.57 -15.13 18.35
N PHE A 130 -4.29 -15.05 18.72
CA PHE A 130 -3.17 -15.53 17.93
C PHE A 130 -2.62 -16.83 18.50
N LYS A 131 -2.19 -17.72 17.62
CA LYS A 131 -1.39 -18.92 17.90
C LYS A 131 -0.01 -18.74 17.28
N GLU A 132 1.03 -19.20 17.94
CA GLU A 132 2.39 -19.21 17.38
C GLU A 132 2.50 -20.31 16.33
N ILE A 133 3.15 -20.00 15.22
CA ILE A 133 3.36 -20.86 14.05
C ILE A 133 4.78 -20.68 13.51
N GLN A 134 5.13 -21.38 12.44
CA GLN A 134 6.40 -21.21 11.71
C GLN A 134 6.17 -20.54 10.34
N ILE A 135 7.25 -20.06 9.71
CA ILE A 135 7.17 -19.49 8.34
C ILE A 135 6.71 -20.55 7.33
N GLU A 136 7.13 -21.78 7.49
CA GLU A 136 6.75 -22.89 6.62
C GLU A 136 5.26 -23.25 6.68
N ASP A 137 4.55 -22.88 7.76
CA ASP A 137 3.10 -23.03 7.88
C ASP A 137 2.32 -22.05 7.00
N LEU A 138 2.96 -20.93 6.58
CA LEU A 138 2.33 -19.89 5.76
C LEU A 138 2.14 -20.37 4.32
N PRO A 139 1.15 -19.86 3.58
CA PRO A 139 1.06 -20.12 2.15
C PRO A 139 2.33 -19.69 1.42
N GLN A 140 3.08 -20.65 0.88
CA GLN A 140 4.34 -20.42 0.17
C GLN A 140 4.07 -20.08 -1.31
N ILE A 141 3.47 -18.92 -1.57
CA ILE A 141 3.05 -18.54 -2.91
C ILE A 141 4.24 -18.03 -3.72
N LYS A 142 4.50 -18.70 -4.85
CA LYS A 142 5.46 -18.32 -5.88
C LYS A 142 4.71 -18.01 -7.16
N CYS A 143 4.77 -16.75 -7.60
CA CYS A 143 3.94 -16.26 -8.71
C CYS A 143 4.54 -16.52 -10.09
N TRP A 144 5.87 -16.48 -10.22
CA TRP A 144 6.56 -16.61 -11.50
C TRP A 144 7.67 -17.66 -11.45
N GLU A 145 7.91 -18.32 -12.58
CA GLU A 145 8.86 -19.44 -12.67
C GLU A 145 10.25 -19.12 -12.10
N LYS A 146 10.76 -17.92 -12.40
CA LYS A 146 12.11 -17.48 -11.99
C LYS A 146 12.13 -16.69 -10.68
N ASP A 147 10.99 -16.56 -9.96
CA ASP A 147 11.02 -15.99 -8.62
C ASP A 147 11.97 -16.78 -7.73
N GLY A 148 12.76 -16.07 -6.92
CA GLY A 148 13.79 -16.65 -6.05
C GLY A 148 13.24 -17.53 -4.93
N GLY A 149 11.92 -17.56 -4.76
CA GLY A 149 11.17 -18.31 -3.75
C GLY A 149 9.76 -17.80 -3.60
N ALA A 150 9.12 -18.08 -2.47
CA ALA A 150 7.82 -17.53 -2.13
C ALA A 150 7.94 -16.10 -1.60
N PHE A 151 6.95 -15.25 -1.93
CA PHE A 151 6.93 -13.86 -1.51
C PHE A 151 5.61 -13.46 -0.83
N ILE A 152 5.68 -12.52 0.12
CA ILE A 152 4.53 -11.74 0.57
C ILE A 152 4.42 -10.54 -0.34
N THR A 153 3.34 -10.44 -1.09
CA THR A 153 3.11 -9.38 -2.08
C THR A 153 2.21 -8.25 -1.57
N LEU A 154 1.46 -8.48 -0.48
CA LEU A 154 0.64 -7.48 0.22
C LEU A 154 1.00 -7.35 1.72
N PRO A 155 2.27 -7.20 2.07
CA PRO A 155 2.67 -7.04 3.46
C PRO A 155 2.43 -5.60 3.94
N GLN A 156 2.26 -5.46 5.24
CA GLN A 156 2.20 -4.20 5.96
C GLN A 156 3.39 -4.20 6.93
N VAL A 157 4.52 -3.65 6.49
CA VAL A 157 5.78 -3.68 7.26
C VAL A 157 5.83 -2.50 8.21
N TYR A 158 5.81 -2.81 9.49
CA TYR A 158 5.79 -1.85 10.58
C TYR A 158 7.15 -1.72 11.26
N SER A 159 7.59 -0.49 11.48
CA SER A 159 8.75 -0.15 12.31
C SER A 159 8.51 1.15 13.07
N GLU A 160 9.09 1.30 14.26
CA GLU A 160 9.08 2.54 15.04
C GLU A 160 10.40 3.29 14.89
N ASP A 161 10.35 4.63 15.03
CA ASP A 161 11.55 5.45 15.06
C ASP A 161 12.41 5.06 16.28
N PRO A 162 13.64 4.56 16.11
CA PRO A 162 14.47 4.11 17.22
C PRO A 162 14.87 5.23 18.19
N GLU A 163 14.90 6.49 17.74
CA GLU A 163 15.23 7.65 18.57
C GLU A 163 14.01 8.14 19.37
N ASN A 164 12.80 7.89 18.88
CA ASN A 164 11.54 8.27 19.53
C ASN A 164 10.45 7.23 19.28
N PRO A 165 10.50 6.06 19.96
CA PRO A 165 9.62 4.92 19.69
C PRO A 165 8.23 5.12 20.24
N VAL A 166 7.39 5.86 19.51
CA VAL A 166 5.97 6.05 19.80
C VAL A 166 5.12 5.61 18.61
N ILE A 167 3.94 5.10 18.89
CA ILE A 167 3.03 4.49 17.90
C ILE A 167 2.68 5.41 16.72
N LEU A 168 2.60 6.73 16.92
CA LEU A 168 2.32 7.70 15.86
C LEU A 168 3.58 8.17 15.12
N ASN A 169 4.77 7.84 15.64
CA ASN A 169 6.05 8.08 14.98
C ASN A 169 6.59 6.75 14.43
N SER A 170 5.71 6.03 13.76
CA SER A 170 5.99 4.75 13.13
C SER A 170 5.81 4.85 11.62
N ASN A 171 6.40 3.90 10.92
CA ASN A 171 6.20 3.69 9.49
C ASN A 171 5.41 2.40 9.28
N LEU A 172 4.44 2.41 8.40
CA LEU A 172 3.75 1.24 7.88
C LEU A 172 3.84 1.28 6.36
N GLY A 173 4.68 0.43 5.77
CA GLY A 173 4.91 0.46 4.33
C GLY A 173 4.71 -0.90 3.67
N MET A 174 4.36 -0.90 2.39
CA MET A 174 4.28 -2.11 1.58
C MET A 174 5.62 -2.37 0.91
N TYR A 175 6.39 -3.33 1.45
CA TYR A 175 7.70 -3.74 0.96
C TYR A 175 7.68 -5.25 0.79
N ARG A 176 7.96 -5.76 -0.40
CA ARG A 176 7.92 -7.20 -0.66
C ARG A 176 8.85 -7.96 0.29
N ILE A 177 8.41 -9.12 0.74
CA ILE A 177 9.14 -9.96 1.67
C ILE A 177 9.37 -11.31 1.02
N GLN A 178 10.62 -11.74 0.91
CA GLN A 178 10.96 -13.07 0.42
C GLN A 178 10.94 -14.05 1.59
N LEU A 179 10.00 -15.02 1.56
CA LEU A 179 9.79 -15.99 2.64
C LEU A 179 10.75 -17.17 2.62
N SER A 180 11.23 -17.54 1.42
CA SER A 180 12.02 -18.76 1.21
C SER A 180 12.93 -18.62 -0.01
N GLY A 181 13.77 -19.60 -0.22
CA GLY A 181 14.73 -19.63 -1.33
C GLY A 181 16.00 -18.83 -1.04
N ASN A 182 16.88 -18.75 -2.05
CA ASN A 182 18.24 -18.20 -1.91
C ASN A 182 18.98 -18.80 -0.70
N ASP A 183 19.66 -17.96 0.07
CA ASP A 183 20.47 -18.36 1.22
C ASP A 183 19.76 -18.10 2.58
N TYR A 184 18.43 -17.90 2.55
CA TYR A 184 17.65 -17.69 3.78
C TYR A 184 17.52 -18.99 4.57
N VAL A 185 17.81 -18.91 5.88
CA VAL A 185 17.63 -20.05 6.78
C VAL A 185 16.14 -20.21 7.10
N GLN A 186 15.58 -21.34 6.70
CA GLN A 186 14.16 -21.66 6.91
C GLN A 186 13.73 -21.42 8.36
N ASN A 187 12.56 -20.78 8.55
CA ASN A 187 11.98 -20.42 9.83
C ASN A 187 12.78 -19.41 10.69
N LYS A 188 13.94 -18.96 10.22
CA LYS A 188 14.80 -18.03 10.97
C LYS A 188 15.04 -16.72 10.26
N GLU A 189 14.93 -16.68 8.93
CA GLU A 189 15.27 -15.52 8.12
C GLU A 189 14.27 -15.31 7.00
N VAL A 190 14.01 -14.05 6.68
CA VAL A 190 13.30 -13.62 5.47
C VAL A 190 13.95 -12.37 4.90
N GLY A 191 13.86 -12.19 3.58
CA GLY A 191 14.38 -11.00 2.91
C GLY A 191 13.41 -9.84 2.98
N VAL A 192 13.91 -8.64 3.22
CA VAL A 192 13.11 -7.41 3.24
C VAL A 192 13.62 -6.46 2.16
N HIS A 193 12.83 -6.27 1.10
CA HIS A 193 13.20 -5.39 0.00
C HIS A 193 12.55 -4.02 0.15
N TYR A 194 13.34 -2.98 0.38
CA TYR A 194 12.89 -1.59 0.31
C TYR A 194 13.90 -0.72 -0.44
N GLN A 195 13.42 0.34 -1.05
CA GLN A 195 14.19 1.26 -1.87
C GLN A 195 14.26 2.65 -1.22
N ILE A 196 14.86 3.59 -1.96
CA ILE A 196 14.91 5.02 -1.61
C ILE A 196 13.49 5.57 -1.32
N HIS A 197 13.41 6.59 -0.47
CA HIS A 197 12.18 7.25 -0.04
C HIS A 197 11.20 6.35 0.75
N ARG A 198 11.70 5.30 1.40
CA ARG A 198 10.91 4.43 2.29
C ARG A 198 11.28 4.68 3.75
N GLY A 199 10.28 4.93 4.60
CA GLY A 199 10.47 5.29 6.01
C GLY A 199 11.26 4.24 6.80
N ILE A 200 11.12 2.96 6.49
CA ILE A 200 11.90 1.89 7.13
C ILE A 200 13.42 2.08 6.95
N GLY A 201 13.88 2.61 5.80
CA GLY A 201 15.30 2.89 5.56
C GLY A 201 15.84 3.98 6.51
N ILE A 202 15.02 4.99 6.81
CA ILE A 202 15.35 6.03 7.79
C ILE A 202 15.47 5.42 9.19
N HIS A 203 14.50 4.59 9.58
CA HIS A 203 14.51 3.90 10.87
C HIS A 203 15.71 2.97 11.02
N GLN A 204 16.06 2.21 9.97
CA GLN A 204 17.25 1.34 10.01
C GLN A 204 18.53 2.15 10.15
N LYS A 205 18.67 3.27 9.42
CA LYS A 205 19.83 4.17 9.57
C LYS A 205 19.97 4.69 11.00
N LYS A 206 18.86 5.07 11.64
CA LYS A 206 18.85 5.51 13.04
C LYS A 206 19.23 4.37 13.98
N ALA A 207 18.63 3.18 13.81
CA ALA A 207 18.96 2.00 14.60
C ALA A 207 20.46 1.66 14.52
N ASN A 208 21.03 1.65 13.32
CA ASN A 208 22.46 1.41 13.11
C ASN A 208 23.33 2.46 13.83
N LYS A 209 22.90 3.74 13.81
CA LYS A 209 23.63 4.84 14.49
C LYS A 209 23.68 4.69 16.01
N ILE A 210 22.58 4.22 16.62
CA ILE A 210 22.53 3.94 18.08
C ILE A 210 23.15 2.58 18.44
N GLY A 211 23.60 1.78 17.46
CA GLY A 211 24.26 0.48 17.68
C GLY A 211 23.32 -0.66 18.04
N GLY A 212 22.02 -0.54 17.76
CA GLY A 212 21.01 -1.57 18.01
C GLY A 212 20.36 -2.10 16.73
N PRO A 213 19.66 -3.24 16.77
CA PRO A 213 18.87 -3.72 15.65
C PRO A 213 17.57 -2.91 15.50
N LEU A 214 17.06 -2.84 14.27
CA LEU A 214 15.72 -2.33 14.01
C LEU A 214 14.70 -3.43 14.25
N LYS A 215 13.78 -3.24 15.20
CA LYS A 215 12.63 -4.12 15.38
C LYS A 215 11.60 -3.89 14.28
N VAL A 216 11.15 -4.98 13.68
CA VAL A 216 10.17 -4.96 12.60
C VAL A 216 9.05 -5.95 12.90
N SER A 217 7.82 -5.52 12.63
CA SER A 217 6.65 -6.40 12.62
C SER A 217 6.02 -6.36 11.22
N ILE A 218 5.85 -7.51 10.58
CA ILE A 218 5.18 -7.62 9.29
C ILE A 218 3.78 -8.12 9.54
N PHE A 219 2.77 -7.32 9.20
CA PHE A 219 1.37 -7.70 9.27
C PHE A 219 0.90 -8.16 7.90
N VAL A 220 0.08 -9.20 7.87
CA VAL A 220 -0.55 -9.69 6.64
C VAL A 220 -2.04 -9.88 6.91
N GLY A 221 -2.89 -9.42 6.00
CA GLY A 221 -4.35 -9.46 6.21
C GLY A 221 -4.88 -8.35 7.13
N GLY A 222 -6.01 -8.62 7.76
CA GLY A 222 -6.76 -7.62 8.51
C GLY A 222 -7.71 -6.81 7.63
N PRO A 223 -8.27 -5.69 8.14
CA PRO A 223 -9.16 -4.84 7.35
C PRO A 223 -8.46 -4.30 6.09
N PRO A 224 -9.13 -4.22 4.93
CA PRO A 224 -8.53 -3.71 3.68
C PRO A 224 -7.90 -2.31 3.82
N SER A 225 -8.42 -1.48 4.74
CA SER A 225 -7.86 -0.15 5.03
C SER A 225 -6.42 -0.19 5.55
N HIS A 226 -6.00 -1.29 6.20
CA HIS A 226 -4.62 -1.45 6.65
C HIS A 226 -3.68 -1.73 5.47
N THR A 227 -4.08 -2.62 4.57
CA THR A 227 -3.33 -2.93 3.33
C THR A 227 -3.21 -1.68 2.46
N PHE A 228 -4.32 -0.95 2.28
CA PHE A 228 -4.30 0.26 1.47
C PHE A 228 -3.47 1.40 2.10
N ALA A 229 -3.49 1.52 3.44
CA ALA A 229 -2.65 2.50 4.13
C ALA A 229 -1.15 2.24 3.93
N ALA A 230 -0.74 0.98 3.89
CA ALA A 230 0.67 0.61 3.70
C ALA A 230 1.21 0.94 2.29
N VAL A 231 0.35 1.10 1.28
CA VAL A 231 0.74 1.50 -0.08
C VAL A 231 0.55 2.99 -0.33
N MET A 232 -0.22 3.68 0.52
CA MET A 232 -0.55 5.09 0.32
C MET A 232 0.67 6.00 0.50
N PRO A 233 1.04 6.83 -0.50
CA PRO A 233 2.15 7.77 -0.39
C PRO A 233 1.73 9.00 0.42
N LEU A 234 1.75 8.88 1.74
CA LEU A 234 1.37 9.98 2.62
C LEU A 234 2.47 11.04 2.70
N PRO A 235 2.12 12.33 2.82
CA PRO A 235 3.07 13.38 3.12
C PRO A 235 3.81 13.12 4.43
N GLU A 236 5.05 13.60 4.52
CA GLU A 236 5.87 13.48 5.73
C GLU A 236 5.12 14.02 6.97
N GLY A 237 5.21 13.30 8.07
CA GLY A 237 4.50 13.63 9.32
C GLY A 237 3.03 13.19 9.37
N MET A 238 2.52 12.48 8.36
CA MET A 238 1.24 11.77 8.43
C MET A 238 1.47 10.30 8.71
N SER A 239 0.85 9.79 9.78
CA SER A 239 0.95 8.37 10.14
C SER A 239 0.01 7.53 9.28
N GLU A 240 0.54 6.46 8.68
CA GLU A 240 -0.24 5.46 7.94
C GLU A 240 -1.26 4.76 8.86
N LEU A 241 -0.94 4.62 10.15
CA LEU A 241 -1.88 4.06 11.13
C LEU A 241 -3.09 4.97 11.33
N ALA A 242 -2.86 6.28 11.36
CA ALA A 242 -3.92 7.28 11.44
C ALA A 242 -4.79 7.24 10.17
N PHE A 243 -4.16 7.17 9.00
CA PHE A 243 -4.84 7.04 7.72
C PHE A 243 -5.68 5.76 7.65
N ALA A 244 -5.10 4.60 8.02
CA ALA A 244 -5.82 3.32 8.10
C ALA A 244 -7.06 3.40 8.99
N GLY A 245 -6.91 4.10 10.12
CA GLY A 245 -8.00 4.30 11.08
C GLY A 245 -9.16 5.12 10.50
N VAL A 246 -8.85 6.22 9.84
CA VAL A 246 -9.87 7.10 9.21
C VAL A 246 -10.52 6.39 8.03
N LEU A 247 -9.73 5.83 7.12
CA LEU A 247 -10.24 5.11 5.94
C LEU A 247 -11.13 3.93 6.33
N GLY A 248 -10.74 3.19 7.38
CA GLY A 248 -11.53 2.07 7.91
C GLY A 248 -12.67 2.49 8.82
N LYS A 249 -12.80 3.79 9.16
CA LYS A 249 -13.71 4.32 10.19
C LYS A 249 -13.63 3.51 11.49
N ARG A 250 -12.41 3.11 11.83
CA ARG A 250 -12.10 2.25 12.96
C ARG A 250 -10.66 2.48 13.39
N ARG A 251 -10.43 2.89 14.64
CA ARG A 251 -9.10 3.11 15.19
C ARG A 251 -8.20 1.91 14.92
N PHE A 252 -6.97 2.14 14.41
CA PHE A 252 -5.98 1.08 14.28
C PHE A 252 -5.73 0.47 15.66
N ARG A 253 -5.95 -0.85 15.81
CA ARG A 253 -5.82 -1.56 17.07
C ARG A 253 -4.48 -2.28 17.13
N TYR A 254 -3.74 -2.06 18.20
CA TYR A 254 -2.46 -2.69 18.41
C TYR A 254 -2.30 -3.25 19.82
N SER A 255 -1.42 -4.21 19.97
CA SER A 255 -0.99 -4.78 21.23
C SER A 255 0.54 -4.85 21.27
N MET A 256 1.08 -4.95 22.48
CA MET A 256 2.50 -5.20 22.68
C MET A 256 2.68 -6.66 23.11
N LYS A 257 3.57 -7.40 22.46
CA LYS A 257 3.90 -8.77 22.81
C LYS A 257 5.39 -9.02 22.52
N ASP A 258 6.11 -9.53 23.51
CA ASP A 258 7.54 -9.88 23.42
C ASP A 258 8.43 -8.72 22.90
N GLY A 259 8.07 -7.48 23.25
CA GLY A 259 8.78 -6.27 22.84
C GLY A 259 8.48 -5.79 21.41
N TYR A 260 7.45 -6.34 20.74
CA TYR A 260 6.99 -5.96 19.43
C TYR A 260 5.60 -5.33 19.47
N THR A 261 5.39 -4.32 18.64
CA THR A 261 4.05 -3.80 18.33
C THR A 261 3.39 -4.72 17.32
N ILE A 262 2.19 -5.19 17.63
CA ILE A 262 1.44 -6.15 16.84
C ILE A 262 0.09 -5.56 16.46
N SER A 263 -0.27 -5.56 15.18
CA SER A 263 -1.63 -5.25 14.75
C SER A 263 -2.60 -6.30 15.30
N ALA A 264 -3.51 -5.87 16.16
CA ALA A 264 -4.50 -6.78 16.76
C ALA A 264 -5.55 -7.27 15.75
N ASP A 265 -5.66 -6.60 14.61
CA ASP A 265 -6.63 -6.93 13.55
C ASP A 265 -6.01 -7.72 12.39
N ALA A 266 -4.67 -7.79 12.25
CA ALA A 266 -3.99 -8.60 11.24
C ALA A 266 -4.36 -10.09 11.36
N ASP A 267 -4.31 -10.79 10.25
CA ASP A 267 -4.52 -12.25 10.20
C ASP A 267 -3.22 -12.99 10.60
N PHE A 268 -2.06 -12.50 10.09
CA PHE A 268 -0.74 -13.03 10.40
C PHE A 268 0.18 -11.92 10.84
N VAL A 269 1.17 -12.28 11.66
CA VAL A 269 2.22 -11.37 12.13
C VAL A 269 3.56 -12.09 12.15
N ILE A 270 4.59 -11.48 11.57
CA ILE A 270 5.98 -11.93 11.65
C ILE A 270 6.76 -10.85 12.40
N CYS A 271 7.40 -11.21 13.51
CA CYS A 271 8.21 -10.30 14.32
C CYS A 271 9.67 -10.68 14.23
N GLY A 272 10.55 -9.70 14.05
CA GLY A 272 11.98 -9.95 13.98
C GLY A 272 12.80 -8.68 14.04
N GLU A 273 14.09 -8.83 13.79
CA GLU A 273 15.08 -7.76 13.87
C GLU A 273 15.94 -7.69 12.62
N ILE A 274 16.20 -6.47 12.14
CA ILE A 274 17.18 -6.20 11.09
C ILE A 274 18.42 -5.65 11.76
N HIS A 275 19.53 -6.35 11.59
CA HIS A 275 20.83 -5.94 12.13
C HIS A 275 21.64 -5.15 11.10
N ALA A 276 22.55 -4.29 11.58
CA ALA A 276 23.44 -3.53 10.72
C ALA A 276 24.32 -4.49 9.89
N ASN A 277 24.45 -4.20 8.59
CA ASN A 277 25.30 -4.93 7.65
C ASN A 277 24.96 -6.41 7.44
N GLU A 278 23.84 -6.91 7.95
CA GLU A 278 23.36 -8.25 7.63
C GLU A 278 22.47 -8.20 6.38
N ILE A 279 23.07 -8.58 5.26
CA ILE A 279 22.44 -8.60 3.95
C ILE A 279 22.59 -9.98 3.31
N LYS A 280 21.63 -10.36 2.51
CA LYS A 280 21.65 -11.59 1.69
C LYS A 280 21.02 -11.33 0.33
N PRO A 281 21.34 -12.15 -0.68
CA PRO A 281 20.70 -12.05 -1.99
C PRO A 281 19.18 -12.21 -1.89
N GLU A 282 18.44 -11.24 -2.41
CA GLU A 282 16.98 -11.21 -2.55
C GLU A 282 16.61 -11.23 -4.03
N GLY A 283 15.50 -11.86 -4.36
CA GLY A 283 15.06 -12.03 -5.74
C GLY A 283 15.68 -13.27 -6.41
N PRO A 284 15.54 -13.43 -7.75
CA PRO A 284 14.74 -12.55 -8.62
C PRO A 284 13.26 -12.49 -8.24
N PHE A 285 12.58 -11.45 -8.71
CA PHE A 285 11.14 -11.27 -8.49
C PHE A 285 10.49 -10.72 -9.77
N GLY A 286 9.39 -11.28 -10.19
CA GLY A 286 8.57 -10.75 -11.28
C GLY A 286 8.01 -9.39 -10.87
N ASP A 287 8.45 -8.30 -11.53
CA ASP A 287 8.23 -6.94 -11.08
C ASP A 287 7.32 -6.14 -12.04
N HIS A 288 6.90 -4.96 -11.61
CA HIS A 288 5.97 -4.04 -12.31
C HIS A 288 6.35 -3.70 -13.76
N LEU A 289 7.62 -3.78 -14.12
CA LEU A 289 8.07 -3.50 -15.48
C LEU A 289 7.80 -4.67 -16.44
N GLY A 290 7.30 -5.81 -15.95
CA GLY A 290 7.12 -7.03 -16.73
C GLY A 290 8.42 -7.80 -16.97
N TYR A 291 9.45 -7.49 -16.21
CA TYR A 291 10.74 -8.17 -16.18
C TYR A 291 11.05 -8.62 -14.77
N TYR A 292 11.90 -9.64 -14.66
CA TYR A 292 12.42 -10.01 -13.35
C TYR A 292 13.40 -8.95 -12.84
N SER A 293 13.26 -8.58 -11.55
CA SER A 293 14.35 -7.87 -10.87
C SER A 293 15.59 -8.74 -10.83
N LEU A 294 16.76 -8.11 -10.84
CA LEU A 294 17.99 -8.84 -10.61
C LEU A 294 18.06 -9.31 -9.15
N LYS A 295 18.86 -10.33 -8.90
CA LYS A 295 19.21 -10.79 -7.56
C LYS A 295 20.22 -9.79 -6.95
N HIS A 296 19.86 -9.15 -5.85
CA HIS A 296 20.67 -8.16 -5.15
C HIS A 296 20.65 -8.38 -3.65
N ASP A 297 21.70 -7.91 -2.98
CA ASP A 297 21.77 -7.96 -1.53
C ASP A 297 20.84 -6.95 -0.87
N PHE A 298 19.95 -7.45 -0.02
CA PHE A 298 19.02 -6.67 0.79
C PHE A 298 19.07 -7.11 2.26
N PRO A 299 18.55 -6.26 3.17
CA PRO A 299 18.52 -6.60 4.59
C PRO A 299 17.80 -7.90 4.88
N VAL A 300 18.32 -8.63 5.85
CA VAL A 300 17.73 -9.86 6.39
C VAL A 300 16.97 -9.52 7.66
N LEU A 301 15.72 -9.95 7.75
CA LEU A 301 14.96 -9.96 9.00
C LEU A 301 15.19 -11.30 9.71
N LYS A 302 15.85 -11.28 10.87
CA LYS A 302 15.93 -12.43 11.77
C LYS A 302 14.61 -12.59 12.50
N ILE A 303 13.95 -13.73 12.30
CA ILE A 303 12.63 -14.01 12.83
C ILE A 303 12.74 -14.44 14.29
N HIS A 304 11.94 -13.80 15.12
CA HIS A 304 11.81 -14.18 16.54
C HIS A 304 10.49 -14.89 16.81
N LYS A 305 9.39 -14.42 16.22
CA LYS A 305 8.06 -14.97 16.42
C LYS A 305 7.20 -14.82 15.17
N VAL A 306 6.40 -15.83 14.92
CA VAL A 306 5.35 -15.81 13.88
C VAL A 306 4.03 -16.18 14.52
N TYR A 307 2.98 -15.42 14.23
CA TYR A 307 1.66 -15.61 14.78
C TYR A 307 0.60 -15.65 13.68
N ALA A 308 -0.41 -16.47 13.86
CA ALA A 308 -1.61 -16.48 13.00
C ALA A 308 -2.88 -16.56 13.86
N LYS A 309 -3.96 -15.98 13.36
CA LYS A 309 -5.30 -16.22 13.87
C LYS A 309 -5.83 -17.58 13.40
N GLU A 310 -6.80 -18.13 14.13
CA GLU A 310 -7.35 -19.45 13.81
C GLU A 310 -7.97 -19.54 12.41
N ASN A 311 -8.73 -18.52 12.01
CA ASN A 311 -9.38 -18.44 10.70
C ASN A 311 -8.70 -17.41 9.78
N ALA A 312 -7.37 -17.32 9.88
CA ALA A 312 -6.59 -16.39 9.09
C ALA A 312 -6.73 -16.65 7.59
N ILE A 313 -6.76 -15.56 6.82
CA ILE A 313 -6.80 -15.60 5.36
C ILE A 313 -5.59 -14.82 4.84
N TRP A 314 -4.85 -15.43 3.92
CA TRP A 314 -3.66 -14.86 3.33
C TRP A 314 -4.02 -14.03 2.09
N PRO A 315 -3.97 -12.68 2.14
CA PRO A 315 -4.14 -11.88 0.95
C PRO A 315 -2.84 -11.86 0.14
N PHE A 316 -2.99 -11.96 -1.17
CA PHE A 316 -1.87 -11.80 -2.11
C PHE A 316 -2.33 -11.15 -3.41
N THR A 317 -1.39 -10.59 -4.14
CA THR A 317 -1.55 -10.15 -5.53
C THR A 317 -0.42 -10.71 -6.38
N VAL A 318 -0.62 -10.77 -7.68
CA VAL A 318 0.42 -11.13 -8.65
C VAL A 318 0.98 -9.85 -9.25
N VAL A 319 2.19 -9.51 -8.86
CA VAL A 319 2.91 -8.35 -9.42
C VAL A 319 3.44 -8.71 -10.80
N GLY A 320 3.34 -7.81 -11.75
CA GLY A 320 3.81 -8.03 -13.11
C GLY A 320 3.59 -6.82 -14.01
N ARG A 321 3.72 -7.02 -15.31
CA ARG A 321 3.51 -5.96 -16.29
C ARG A 321 2.06 -5.44 -16.21
N PRO A 322 1.85 -4.12 -16.09
CA PRO A 322 0.51 -3.54 -16.09
C PRO A 322 -0.27 -3.82 -17.38
N PRO A 323 -1.61 -3.89 -17.31
CA PRO A 323 -2.43 -3.70 -16.10
C PRO A 323 -2.41 -4.91 -15.17
N GLN A 324 -2.32 -4.66 -13.88
CA GLN A 324 -2.39 -5.65 -12.79
C GLN A 324 -3.23 -5.10 -11.64
N GLU A 325 -3.49 -5.90 -10.60
CA GLU A 325 -4.26 -5.46 -9.44
C GLU A 325 -3.66 -4.20 -8.78
N ASP A 326 -2.35 -4.08 -8.76
CA ASP A 326 -1.63 -2.92 -8.22
C ASP A 326 -1.83 -1.63 -9.01
N SER A 327 -2.15 -1.71 -10.31
CA SER A 327 -2.58 -0.55 -11.12
C SER A 327 -3.84 0.11 -10.53
N GLN A 328 -4.71 -0.68 -9.92
CA GLN A 328 -5.93 -0.17 -9.29
C GLN A 328 -5.64 0.54 -7.96
N PHE A 329 -4.57 0.16 -7.27
CA PHE A 329 -4.05 0.97 -6.15
C PHE A 329 -3.65 2.36 -6.63
N GLY A 330 -2.91 2.46 -7.72
CA GLY A 330 -2.52 3.74 -8.34
C GLY A 330 -3.72 4.60 -8.67
N SER A 331 -4.74 4.02 -9.29
CA SER A 331 -6.00 4.71 -9.64
C SER A 331 -6.72 5.25 -8.42
N LEU A 332 -6.83 4.46 -7.35
CA LEU A 332 -7.47 4.88 -6.12
C LEU A 332 -6.65 5.92 -5.35
N ILE A 333 -5.32 5.77 -5.33
CA ILE A 333 -4.39 6.76 -4.76
C ILE A 333 -4.57 8.10 -5.48
N HIS A 334 -4.60 8.10 -6.81
CA HIS A 334 -4.80 9.31 -7.60
C HIS A 334 -6.17 9.95 -7.30
N GLU A 335 -7.22 9.16 -7.18
CA GLU A 335 -8.56 9.66 -6.81
C GLU A 335 -8.58 10.36 -5.44
N ILE A 336 -7.77 9.86 -4.49
CA ILE A 336 -7.72 10.40 -3.13
C ILE A 336 -6.79 11.62 -3.03
N SER A 337 -5.61 11.58 -3.67
CA SER A 337 -4.51 12.52 -3.45
C SER A 337 -4.20 13.44 -4.63
N GLY A 338 -4.75 13.19 -5.83
CA GLY A 338 -4.38 13.93 -7.05
C GLY A 338 -4.50 15.45 -6.90
N LYS A 339 -5.59 15.94 -6.34
CA LYS A 339 -5.79 17.38 -6.09
C LYS A 339 -4.84 17.97 -5.04
N ALA A 340 -4.29 17.17 -4.14
CA ALA A 340 -3.32 17.64 -3.16
C ALA A 340 -1.97 17.91 -3.81
N ILE A 341 -1.53 17.03 -4.70
CA ILE A 341 -0.28 17.16 -5.46
C ILE A 341 -0.31 18.42 -6.35
N GLU A 342 -1.43 18.65 -7.04
CA GLU A 342 -1.63 19.86 -7.87
C GLU A 342 -1.49 21.15 -7.06
N LYS A 343 -1.93 21.15 -5.79
CA LYS A 343 -1.82 22.31 -4.91
C LYS A 343 -0.43 22.49 -4.31
N GLU A 344 0.33 21.41 -4.16
CA GLU A 344 1.67 21.43 -3.58
C GLU A 344 2.72 21.99 -4.53
N ILE A 345 2.52 21.78 -5.84
CA ILE A 345 3.44 22.27 -6.89
C ILE A 345 2.81 23.47 -7.60
N PRO A 346 3.28 24.72 -7.35
CA PRO A 346 2.72 25.90 -7.98
C PRO A 346 2.80 25.83 -9.51
N GLY A 347 1.67 26.08 -10.17
CA GLY A 347 1.59 26.03 -11.65
C GLY A 347 1.30 24.65 -12.23
N LEU A 348 1.40 23.57 -11.45
CA LEU A 348 0.96 22.25 -11.87
C LEU A 348 -0.57 22.20 -11.96
N LYS A 349 -1.10 21.69 -13.05
CA LYS A 349 -2.53 21.53 -13.33
C LYS A 349 -2.97 20.08 -13.26
N ALA A 350 -2.11 19.19 -13.75
CA ALA A 350 -2.34 17.75 -13.67
C ALA A 350 -1.01 16.99 -13.73
N VAL A 351 -0.95 15.85 -13.10
CA VAL A 351 0.14 14.88 -13.21
C VAL A 351 -0.43 13.47 -13.18
N ASN A 352 0.05 12.62 -14.07
CA ASN A 352 -0.39 11.23 -14.16
C ASN A 352 0.81 10.31 -14.40
N ALA A 353 0.89 9.24 -13.63
CA ALA A 353 1.81 8.14 -13.87
C ALA A 353 1.21 7.19 -14.90
N VAL A 354 1.95 6.92 -15.97
CA VAL A 354 1.48 6.05 -17.07
C VAL A 354 1.61 4.60 -16.64
N ASP A 355 0.50 3.97 -16.34
CA ASP A 355 0.42 2.59 -15.84
C ASP A 355 1.11 1.59 -16.79
N ALA A 356 0.83 1.66 -18.08
CA ALA A 356 1.43 0.78 -19.09
C ALA A 356 2.97 0.83 -19.16
N ALA A 357 3.59 1.89 -18.61
CA ALA A 357 5.04 2.03 -18.51
C ALA A 357 5.63 1.45 -17.20
N GLY A 358 4.81 0.83 -16.33
CA GLY A 358 5.24 0.26 -15.05
C GLY A 358 5.05 1.20 -13.87
N VAL A 359 4.01 2.05 -13.90
CA VAL A 359 3.53 2.96 -12.84
C VAL A 359 4.47 4.15 -12.54
N HIS A 360 5.76 3.95 -12.36
CA HIS A 360 6.68 5.03 -11.96
C HIS A 360 7.55 5.61 -13.08
N PRO A 361 8.00 4.83 -14.08
CA PRO A 361 9.04 5.30 -15.00
C PRO A 361 8.63 6.47 -15.87
N LEU A 362 7.35 6.62 -16.20
CA LEU A 362 6.85 7.67 -17.09
C LEU A 362 5.77 8.50 -16.39
N LEU A 363 6.02 9.79 -16.27
CA LEU A 363 5.05 10.79 -15.80
C LEU A 363 4.67 11.74 -16.93
N LEU A 364 3.37 11.98 -17.08
CA LEU A 364 2.81 13.04 -17.90
C LEU A 364 2.33 14.16 -16.99
N ALA A 365 2.65 15.40 -17.32
CA ALA A 365 2.27 16.56 -16.54
C ALA A 365 1.76 17.69 -17.43
N VAL A 366 0.83 18.47 -16.90
CA VAL A 366 0.35 19.71 -17.49
C VAL A 366 0.62 20.84 -16.51
N GLY A 367 1.28 21.87 -16.98
CA GLY A 367 1.60 23.06 -16.20
C GLY A 367 1.10 24.33 -16.86
N SER A 368 1.55 25.47 -16.37
CA SER A 368 1.25 26.81 -16.92
C SER A 368 2.49 27.66 -16.92
N GLU A 369 2.74 28.36 -18.05
CA GLU A 369 3.73 29.42 -18.17
C GLU A 369 3.11 30.79 -17.80
N ARG A 370 3.12 31.14 -16.52
CA ARG A 370 2.40 32.32 -16.00
C ARG A 370 3.25 33.58 -15.88
N TYR A 371 4.58 33.44 -15.78
CA TYR A 371 5.46 34.56 -15.37
C TYR A 371 5.97 35.42 -16.50
N THR A 372 5.80 34.99 -17.75
CA THR A 372 6.29 35.72 -18.94
C THR A 372 5.20 36.02 -19.98
N PRO A 373 4.02 36.60 -19.57
CA PRO A 373 2.92 36.82 -20.48
C PRO A 373 3.22 37.87 -21.56
N TYR A 374 4.27 38.67 -21.35
CA TYR A 374 4.77 39.69 -22.31
C TYR A 374 5.67 39.12 -23.40
N ASN A 375 6.09 37.89 -23.29
CA ASN A 375 6.99 37.28 -24.26
C ASN A 375 6.18 36.57 -25.36
N PRO A 376 6.23 37.07 -26.64
CA PRO A 376 5.51 36.43 -27.73
C PRO A 376 6.06 35.06 -28.10
N THR A 377 7.33 34.79 -27.74
CA THR A 377 7.96 33.48 -27.95
C THR A 377 7.92 32.73 -26.63
N LYS A 378 6.94 31.84 -26.47
CA LYS A 378 6.85 30.99 -25.29
C LYS A 378 8.11 30.12 -25.18
N LYS A 379 8.87 30.31 -24.14
CA LYS A 379 10.01 29.44 -23.76
C LYS A 379 9.66 28.73 -22.46
N PRO A 380 9.84 27.41 -22.38
CA PRO A 380 9.53 26.66 -21.16
C PRO A 380 10.50 27.05 -20.04
N GLN A 381 10.04 27.87 -19.11
CA GLN A 381 10.78 28.30 -17.90
C GLN A 381 10.08 27.80 -16.63
N GLU A 382 8.80 28.13 -16.47
CA GLU A 382 8.01 27.65 -15.34
C GLU A 382 7.76 26.14 -15.46
N LEU A 383 7.50 25.62 -16.66
CA LEU A 383 7.38 24.18 -16.90
C LEU A 383 8.63 23.41 -16.47
N LEU A 384 9.84 23.95 -16.71
CA LEU A 384 11.08 23.33 -16.24
C LEU A 384 11.19 23.36 -14.71
N THR A 385 10.73 24.43 -14.07
CA THR A 385 10.68 24.54 -12.60
C THR A 385 9.70 23.51 -12.04
N ILE A 386 8.52 23.35 -12.63
CA ILE A 386 7.52 22.34 -12.26
C ILE A 386 8.10 20.93 -12.42
N ALA A 387 8.77 20.64 -13.55
CA ALA A 387 9.41 19.36 -13.79
C ALA A 387 10.47 19.02 -12.71
N ASN A 388 11.31 20.00 -12.35
CA ASN A 388 12.29 19.83 -11.27
C ASN A 388 11.60 19.59 -9.90
N HIS A 389 10.49 20.27 -9.64
CA HIS A 389 9.72 20.07 -8.41
C HIS A 389 9.11 18.66 -8.37
N ILE A 390 8.54 18.18 -9.48
CA ILE A 390 8.06 16.81 -9.64
C ILE A 390 9.18 15.82 -9.30
N LEU A 391 10.34 15.96 -9.93
CA LEU A 391 11.49 15.08 -9.70
C LEU A 391 12.09 15.19 -8.29
N GLY A 392 11.86 16.29 -7.58
CA GLY A 392 12.26 16.48 -6.18
C GLY A 392 11.22 16.02 -5.16
N THR A 393 10.04 15.56 -5.58
CA THR A 393 8.93 15.28 -4.66
C THR A 393 8.65 13.79 -4.51
N GLY A 394 8.95 13.23 -3.33
CA GLY A 394 8.52 11.90 -2.89
C GLY A 394 8.71 10.80 -3.93
N GLN A 395 7.68 10.02 -4.18
CA GLN A 395 7.73 8.90 -5.13
C GLN A 395 7.76 9.35 -6.61
N MET A 396 7.36 10.58 -6.93
CA MET A 396 7.47 11.10 -8.28
C MET A 396 8.93 11.24 -8.74
N SER A 397 9.87 11.32 -7.80
CA SER A 397 11.32 11.31 -8.07
C SER A 397 11.82 10.00 -8.68
N LEU A 398 11.03 8.94 -8.66
CA LEU A 398 11.35 7.66 -9.30
C LEU A 398 11.11 7.67 -10.81
N ALA A 399 10.51 8.75 -11.35
CA ALA A 399 10.30 8.89 -12.78
C ALA A 399 11.64 8.94 -13.54
N LYS A 400 11.73 8.18 -14.61
CA LYS A 400 12.86 8.22 -15.56
C LYS A 400 12.60 9.18 -16.70
N TYR A 401 11.33 9.37 -17.03
CA TYR A 401 10.86 10.27 -18.06
C TYR A 401 9.71 11.12 -17.51
N VAL A 402 9.81 12.44 -17.67
CA VAL A 402 8.74 13.39 -17.36
C VAL A 402 8.47 14.17 -18.64
N PHE A 403 7.24 14.04 -19.16
CA PHE A 403 6.75 14.89 -20.24
C PHE A 403 5.82 15.93 -19.63
N ILE A 404 6.14 17.19 -19.86
CA ILE A 404 5.35 18.32 -19.39
C ILE A 404 5.01 19.24 -20.53
N CYS A 405 3.74 19.67 -20.63
CA CYS A 405 3.29 20.66 -21.60
C CYS A 405 2.54 21.80 -20.90
N ASP A 406 2.40 22.91 -21.62
CA ASP A 406 1.55 24.02 -21.20
C ASP A 406 0.07 23.61 -21.30
N GLU A 407 -0.78 24.13 -20.41
CA GLU A 407 -2.23 23.86 -20.46
C GLU A 407 -2.88 24.34 -21.76
N GLU A 408 -2.35 25.39 -22.38
CA GLU A 408 -2.85 25.90 -23.66
C GLU A 408 -2.54 24.94 -24.83
N ASP A 409 -1.45 24.17 -24.75
CA ASP A 409 -1.02 23.21 -25.77
C ASP A 409 -1.54 21.79 -25.48
N SER A 410 -2.18 21.58 -24.33
CA SER A 410 -2.67 20.26 -23.91
C SER A 410 -4.01 19.94 -24.56
N PRO A 411 -4.10 18.90 -25.39
CA PRO A 411 -5.40 18.38 -25.80
C PRO A 411 -6.05 17.74 -24.59
N ASN A 412 -7.07 18.36 -24.05
CA ASN A 412 -7.96 17.87 -22.99
C ASN A 412 -7.48 16.62 -22.23
N VAL A 413 -6.74 16.81 -21.15
CA VAL A 413 -6.21 15.73 -20.29
C VAL A 413 -7.31 14.84 -19.67
N ASN A 414 -8.58 15.21 -19.82
CA ASN A 414 -9.74 14.48 -19.31
C ASN A 414 -10.26 13.37 -20.24
N ASN A 415 -9.66 13.13 -21.40
CA ASN A 415 -10.19 12.20 -22.41
C ASN A 415 -9.37 10.91 -22.58
N GLU A 416 -8.44 10.59 -21.68
CA GLU A 416 -7.84 9.26 -21.69
C GLU A 416 -8.68 8.31 -20.80
N LYS A 417 -9.61 7.66 -21.47
CA LYS A 417 -10.14 6.35 -21.07
C LYS A 417 -9.48 5.30 -21.94
#